data_89643071e50495e051d3ce39c1569bfb
#
_entry.id   89643071e50495e051d3ce39c1569bfb
#
_cell.length_a   1.000
_cell.length_b   1.000
_cell.length_c   1.000
_cell.angle_alpha   90.00
_cell.angle_beta   90.00
_cell.angle_gamma   90.00
#
_symmetry.space_group_name_H-M   'P 1'
#
loop_
_entity.id
_entity.type
_entity.pdbx_description
1 polymer ?
#
loop_
_entity_poly.entity_id
_entity_poly.type
_entity_poly.pdbx_seq_one_letter_code
_entity_poly.pdbx_strand_id
1 'polypeptide(L)'
;MTSPSTVLEGVPGALIPGTRFEIELFGATTRYWQYGAGMNTGVFPVESSPNILLIHGFRGDHHGLEIIANRLLELLPEASIISPDLPGFGRSEDLPMTVSLQGYTAWLHALIGQINHACPDGSDIHVVGHSFGSIVTAAYAAEYPHGLDRLTLINPISEPALEGSQKIASRAASFYYRVGAALPERLGYPLLRSQLITRVTSELMMRTREPAMRRFINNQHAAYFGSFGSRKGVLQAYEVSISATAAEFAPRIQVPVQMLVAEDDDLGTPQTARAMFAALEGRPHSPGERFEMIPEVGHLIHYETPTVAAGLIAEFTHEDFTV
;
A
#
# COMPACT_ATOMS: atom_id res chain seq x y z
N MET A 1 12.69 -26.74 4.06
CA MET A 1 12.65 -25.28 4.18
C MET A 1 12.15 -24.98 5.60
N THR A 2 12.99 -24.49 6.47
CA THR A 2 12.63 -24.09 7.83
C THR A 2 11.87 -22.77 7.72
N SER A 3 10.59 -22.75 8.12
CA SER A 3 9.86 -21.48 8.31
C SER A 3 10.70 -20.53 9.16
N PRO A 4 10.93 -19.30 8.76
CA PRO A 4 11.58 -18.34 9.63
C PRO A 4 10.71 -18.19 10.88
N SER A 5 11.31 -18.35 12.06
CA SER A 5 10.62 -18.01 13.31
C SER A 5 10.42 -16.51 13.29
N THR A 6 9.17 -16.07 13.12
CA THR A 6 8.82 -14.66 13.07
C THR A 6 8.98 -14.07 14.44
N VAL A 7 10.08 -13.37 14.65
CA VAL A 7 10.27 -12.54 15.83
C VAL A 7 9.65 -11.19 15.49
N LEU A 8 8.58 -10.81 16.19
CA LEU A 8 8.04 -9.45 16.12
C LEU A 8 9.18 -8.48 16.41
N GLU A 9 9.37 -7.53 15.52
CA GLU A 9 10.49 -6.60 15.59
C GLU A 9 10.30 -5.55 16.67
N GLY A 10 11.39 -5.05 17.23
CA GLY A 10 11.38 -3.91 18.13
C GLY A 10 11.13 -2.59 17.38
N VAL A 11 10.92 -1.51 18.13
CA VAL A 11 10.76 -0.16 17.57
C VAL A 11 11.93 0.16 16.66
N PRO A 12 11.68 0.60 15.39
CA PRO A 12 12.76 0.93 14.48
C PRO A 12 13.65 2.05 15.04
N GLY A 13 14.92 2.01 14.70
CA GLY A 13 15.86 3.10 14.96
C GLY A 13 15.49 4.39 14.21
N ALA A 14 16.42 5.34 14.16
CA ALA A 14 16.22 6.55 13.36
C ALA A 14 16.10 6.19 11.88
N LEU A 15 14.99 6.56 11.25
CA LEU A 15 14.77 6.38 9.82
C LEU A 15 15.46 7.50 9.04
N ILE A 16 15.96 7.18 7.86
CA ILE A 16 16.47 8.16 6.89
C ILE A 16 15.25 8.72 6.15
N PRO A 17 14.94 10.00 6.29
CA PRO A 17 13.79 10.58 5.61
C PRO A 17 14.02 10.65 4.10
N GLY A 18 12.98 10.40 3.32
CA GLY A 18 13.02 10.60 1.87
C GLY A 18 13.08 12.08 1.49
N THR A 19 13.62 12.36 0.31
CA THR A 19 13.56 13.69 -0.29
C THR A 19 12.20 13.90 -0.96
N ARG A 20 11.50 14.97 -0.60
CA ARG A 20 10.18 15.32 -1.15
C ARG A 20 10.28 15.94 -2.52
N PHE A 21 9.43 15.46 -3.43
CA PHE A 21 9.18 16.03 -4.75
C PHE A 21 7.68 16.27 -4.96
N GLU A 22 7.36 17.08 -5.96
CA GLU A 22 6.01 17.45 -6.34
C GLU A 22 5.84 17.34 -7.86
N ILE A 23 4.67 16.88 -8.28
CA ILE A 23 4.31 16.77 -9.69
C ILE A 23 2.83 17.09 -9.87
N GLU A 24 2.50 17.80 -10.96
CA GLU A 24 1.11 18.12 -11.30
C GLU A 24 0.51 16.99 -12.16
N LEU A 25 -0.54 16.34 -11.63
CA LEU A 25 -1.29 15.32 -12.34
C LEU A 25 -2.78 15.66 -12.32
N PHE A 26 -3.40 15.73 -13.49
CA PHE A 26 -4.84 16.07 -13.65
C PHE A 26 -5.24 17.39 -13.00
N GLY A 27 -4.35 18.36 -12.86
CA GLY A 27 -4.60 19.65 -12.23
C GLY A 27 -4.65 19.60 -10.70
N ALA A 28 -4.00 18.59 -10.10
CA ALA A 28 -3.78 18.45 -8.66
C ALA A 28 -2.33 18.11 -8.38
N THR A 29 -1.79 18.67 -7.31
CA THR A 29 -0.41 18.41 -6.89
C THR A 29 -0.31 17.06 -6.21
N THR A 30 0.44 16.14 -6.81
CA THR A 30 0.87 14.88 -6.19
C THR A 30 2.22 15.10 -5.52
N ARG A 31 2.35 14.66 -4.27
CA ARG A 31 3.60 14.68 -3.52
C ARG A 31 4.11 13.29 -3.31
N TYR A 32 5.41 13.11 -3.52
CA TYR A 32 6.08 11.84 -3.33
C TYR A 32 7.44 12.03 -2.67
N TRP A 33 7.92 10.98 -2.05
CA TRP A 33 9.23 10.93 -1.39
C TRP A 33 10.09 9.90 -2.09
N GLN A 34 11.33 10.29 -2.38
CA GLN A 34 12.33 9.41 -2.96
C GLN A 34 13.41 9.09 -1.94
N TYR A 35 13.78 7.82 -1.87
CA TYR A 35 14.80 7.28 -0.99
C TYR A 35 15.86 6.59 -1.83
N GLY A 36 17.12 6.57 -1.33
CA GLY A 36 18.22 5.87 -1.99
C GLY A 36 18.71 6.55 -3.26
N ALA A 37 18.98 5.76 -4.31
CA ALA A 37 19.50 6.27 -5.57
C ALA A 37 18.54 7.32 -6.18
N GLY A 38 19.10 8.40 -6.72
CA GLY A 38 18.35 9.49 -7.33
C GLY A 38 17.69 10.48 -6.37
N MET A 39 17.67 10.24 -5.05
CA MET A 39 16.97 11.07 -4.05
C MET A 39 17.39 12.55 -4.03
N ASN A 40 18.61 12.87 -4.48
CA ASN A 40 19.11 14.23 -4.54
C ASN A 40 18.85 14.94 -5.87
N THR A 41 18.46 14.20 -6.90
CA THR A 41 18.28 14.69 -8.27
C THR A 41 16.85 14.56 -8.77
N GLY A 42 16.01 13.77 -8.09
CA GLY A 42 14.65 13.47 -8.53
C GLY A 42 14.59 12.56 -9.76
N VAL A 43 15.70 11.89 -10.10
CA VAL A 43 15.74 10.93 -11.22
C VAL A 43 15.11 9.61 -10.76
N PHE A 44 14.13 9.14 -11.51
CA PHE A 44 13.49 7.84 -11.35
C PHE A 44 12.84 7.43 -12.70
N PRO A 45 12.93 6.19 -13.13
CA PRO A 45 13.78 5.14 -12.58
C PRO A 45 15.28 5.47 -12.73
N VAL A 46 16.12 4.87 -11.90
CA VAL A 46 17.58 4.98 -12.01
C VAL A 46 18.09 3.79 -12.79
N GLU A 47 18.85 4.05 -13.83
CA GLU A 47 19.43 3.01 -14.69
C GLU A 47 20.31 2.06 -13.87
N SER A 48 20.20 0.76 -14.10
CA SER A 48 20.92 -0.31 -13.42
C SER A 48 20.67 -0.41 -11.90
N SER A 49 19.63 0.25 -11.39
CA SER A 49 19.21 0.16 -10.01
C SER A 49 17.86 -0.55 -9.89
N PRO A 50 17.60 -1.32 -8.83
CA PRO A 50 16.23 -1.74 -8.51
C PRO A 50 15.34 -0.51 -8.27
N ASN A 51 14.27 -0.39 -9.05
CA ASN A 51 13.34 0.73 -8.95
C ASN A 51 12.03 0.26 -8.31
N ILE A 52 11.70 0.79 -7.14
CA ILE A 52 10.58 0.33 -6.32
C ILE A 52 9.60 1.46 -6.07
N LEU A 53 8.31 1.22 -6.31
CA LEU A 53 7.23 2.16 -6.06
C LEU A 53 6.30 1.62 -4.97
N LEU A 54 6.22 2.31 -3.83
CA LEU A 54 5.46 1.89 -2.65
C LEU A 54 4.13 2.65 -2.56
N ILE A 55 3.01 1.94 -2.61
CA ILE A 55 1.64 2.50 -2.54
C ILE A 55 0.98 2.14 -1.22
N HIS A 56 0.70 3.17 -0.40
CA HIS A 56 0.19 3.02 0.95
C HIS A 56 -1.30 2.63 1.03
N GLY A 57 -1.74 2.24 2.24
CA GLY A 57 -3.10 1.86 2.55
C GLY A 57 -4.06 3.04 2.76
N PHE A 58 -5.35 2.73 2.94
CA PHE A 58 -6.40 3.70 3.21
C PHE A 58 -6.09 4.56 4.45
N ARG A 59 -6.25 5.87 4.34
CA ARG A 59 -5.94 6.88 5.37
C ARG A 59 -4.47 6.99 5.77
N GLY A 60 -3.59 6.18 5.19
CA GLY A 60 -2.15 6.32 5.34
C GLY A 60 -1.57 7.42 4.45
N ASP A 61 -0.27 7.55 4.53
CA ASP A 61 0.57 8.33 3.64
C ASP A 61 1.94 7.62 3.51
N HIS A 62 2.92 8.24 2.85
CA HIS A 62 4.27 7.68 2.67
C HIS A 62 4.93 7.21 3.96
N HIS A 63 4.66 7.85 5.13
CA HIS A 63 5.26 7.43 6.42
C HIS A 63 4.87 6.00 6.82
N GLY A 64 3.70 5.52 6.38
CA GLY A 64 3.29 4.14 6.64
C GLY A 64 4.22 3.10 6.03
N LEU A 65 4.88 3.41 4.90
CA LEU A 65 5.81 2.50 4.23
C LEU A 65 7.28 2.95 4.32
N GLU A 66 7.56 4.04 5.03
CA GLU A 66 8.92 4.57 5.20
C GLU A 66 9.85 3.57 5.88
N ILE A 67 9.34 2.77 6.82
CA ILE A 67 10.13 1.71 7.48
C ILE A 67 10.53 0.65 6.44
N ILE A 68 9.58 0.23 5.59
CA ILE A 68 9.86 -0.72 4.50
C ILE A 68 10.92 -0.14 3.56
N ALA A 69 10.79 1.14 3.16
CA ALA A 69 11.77 1.80 2.30
C ALA A 69 13.18 1.78 2.93
N ASN A 70 13.29 2.10 4.22
CA ASN A 70 14.59 2.08 4.92
C ASN A 70 15.18 0.67 5.01
N ARG A 71 14.37 -0.34 5.32
CA ARG A 71 14.83 -1.75 5.36
C ARG A 71 15.22 -2.27 3.99
N LEU A 72 14.51 -1.86 2.94
CA LEU A 72 14.91 -2.18 1.57
C LEU A 72 16.28 -1.58 1.23
N LEU A 73 16.57 -0.34 1.62
CA LEU A 73 17.88 0.27 1.38
C LEU A 73 19.01 -0.37 2.17
N GLU A 74 18.74 -0.99 3.33
CA GLU A 74 19.74 -1.79 4.04
C GLU A 74 20.11 -3.07 3.26
N LEU A 75 19.16 -3.64 2.49
CA LEU A 75 19.33 -4.86 1.70
C LEU A 75 19.78 -4.58 0.25
N LEU A 76 19.29 -3.47 -0.30
CA LEU A 76 19.48 -3.02 -1.68
C LEU A 76 20.01 -1.57 -1.67
N PRO A 77 21.27 -1.32 -1.29
CA PRO A 77 21.79 0.05 -1.12
C PRO A 77 21.76 0.91 -2.40
N GLU A 78 21.76 0.25 -3.56
CA GLU A 78 21.66 0.89 -4.88
C GLU A 78 20.22 1.18 -5.31
N ALA A 79 19.20 0.70 -4.58
CA ALA A 79 17.80 0.86 -4.99
C ALA A 79 17.38 2.32 -5.02
N SER A 80 16.51 2.65 -5.97
CA SER A 80 15.73 3.88 -6.02
C SER A 80 14.29 3.58 -5.63
N ILE A 81 13.80 4.20 -4.56
CA ILE A 81 12.49 3.92 -4.00
C ILE A 81 11.66 5.19 -4.00
N ILE A 82 10.43 5.12 -4.55
CA ILE A 82 9.45 6.21 -4.49
C ILE A 82 8.25 5.77 -3.67
N SER A 83 7.78 6.66 -2.79
CA SER A 83 6.54 6.50 -2.03
C SER A 83 5.70 7.76 -2.16
N PRO A 84 4.68 7.78 -3.05
CA PRO A 84 3.76 8.89 -3.17
C PRO A 84 2.68 8.84 -2.08
N ASP A 85 2.16 10.01 -1.74
CA ASP A 85 0.86 10.09 -1.08
C ASP A 85 -0.23 9.95 -2.14
N LEU A 86 -1.16 9.01 -1.94
CA LEU A 86 -2.32 8.85 -2.81
C LEU A 86 -3.16 10.15 -2.86
N PRO A 87 -3.83 10.45 -3.99
CA PRO A 87 -4.70 11.61 -4.09
C PRO A 87 -5.68 11.74 -2.93
N GLY A 88 -5.68 12.90 -2.30
CA GLY A 88 -6.51 13.22 -1.14
C GLY A 88 -5.97 12.75 0.21
N PHE A 89 -4.81 12.10 0.25
CA PHE A 89 -4.16 11.67 1.49
C PHE A 89 -2.81 12.36 1.69
N GLY A 90 -2.34 12.35 2.94
CA GLY A 90 -1.07 12.93 3.32
C GLY A 90 -0.96 14.39 2.90
N ARG A 91 -0.04 14.67 2.00
CA ARG A 91 0.22 16.00 1.45
C ARG A 91 -0.19 16.16 -0.02
N SER A 92 -0.67 15.10 -0.68
CA SER A 92 -1.22 15.17 -2.02
C SER A 92 -2.62 15.79 -2.02
N GLU A 93 -2.92 16.57 -3.05
CA GLU A 93 -4.23 17.21 -3.20
C GLU A 93 -5.29 16.22 -3.65
N ASP A 94 -6.56 16.55 -3.39
CA ASP A 94 -7.69 15.82 -3.96
C ASP A 94 -7.69 15.98 -5.49
N LEU A 95 -8.00 14.92 -6.22
CA LEU A 95 -8.27 15.07 -7.65
C LEU A 95 -9.52 15.96 -7.87
N PRO A 96 -9.51 16.83 -8.89
CA PRO A 96 -10.64 17.73 -9.16
C PRO A 96 -11.91 16.97 -9.60
N MET A 97 -11.75 15.73 -10.04
CA MET A 97 -12.84 14.83 -10.41
C MET A 97 -13.33 13.99 -9.22
N THR A 98 -14.42 13.24 -9.41
CA THR A 98 -14.86 12.25 -8.43
C THR A 98 -13.82 11.13 -8.33
N VAL A 99 -13.33 10.89 -7.10
CA VAL A 99 -12.38 9.81 -6.84
C VAL A 99 -13.10 8.46 -6.98
N SER A 100 -12.60 7.63 -7.89
CA SER A 100 -13.03 6.25 -8.14
C SER A 100 -11.81 5.35 -8.29
N LEU A 101 -12.01 4.05 -8.35
CA LEU A 101 -10.88 3.13 -8.60
C LEU A 101 -10.20 3.45 -9.93
N GLN A 102 -10.98 3.72 -11.00
CA GLN A 102 -10.43 4.15 -12.29
C GLN A 102 -9.67 5.49 -12.19
N GLY A 103 -10.12 6.39 -11.29
CA GLY A 103 -9.38 7.62 -11.02
C GLY A 103 -8.02 7.36 -10.39
N TYR A 104 -7.94 6.42 -9.45
CA TYR A 104 -6.67 6.00 -8.83
C TYR A 104 -5.76 5.26 -9.83
N THR A 105 -6.29 4.34 -10.66
CA THR A 105 -5.49 3.65 -11.68
C THR A 105 -4.98 4.61 -12.75
N ALA A 106 -5.81 5.55 -13.22
CA ALA A 106 -5.39 6.59 -14.16
C ALA A 106 -4.33 7.54 -13.56
N TRP A 107 -4.50 7.91 -12.28
CA TRP A 107 -3.50 8.69 -11.56
C TRP A 107 -2.17 7.94 -11.44
N LEU A 108 -2.19 6.65 -11.07
CA LEU A 108 -0.99 5.84 -10.95
C LEU A 108 -0.30 5.68 -12.30
N HIS A 109 -1.07 5.47 -13.38
CA HIS A 109 -0.56 5.42 -14.74
C HIS A 109 0.12 6.75 -15.14
N ALA A 110 -0.52 7.88 -14.86
CA ALA A 110 0.05 9.19 -15.15
C ALA A 110 1.31 9.45 -14.31
N LEU A 111 1.31 9.06 -13.02
CA LEU A 111 2.49 9.17 -12.15
C LEU A 111 3.66 8.37 -12.73
N ILE A 112 3.45 7.08 -12.99
CA ILE A 112 4.48 6.21 -13.56
C ILE A 112 4.97 6.75 -14.90
N GLY A 113 4.07 7.17 -15.78
CA GLY A 113 4.44 7.77 -17.08
C GLY A 113 5.26 9.04 -16.96
N GLN A 114 5.04 9.85 -15.92
CA GLN A 114 5.80 11.07 -15.69
C GLN A 114 7.16 10.80 -15.03
N ILE A 115 7.25 9.86 -14.10
CA ILE A 115 8.51 9.51 -13.47
C ILE A 115 9.38 8.61 -14.35
N ASN A 116 8.79 7.92 -15.34
CA ASN A 116 9.47 6.94 -16.21
C ASN A 116 9.98 7.56 -17.53
N HIS A 117 10.24 8.84 -17.59
CA HIS A 117 10.73 9.50 -18.79
C HIS A 117 12.07 8.96 -19.33
N ALA A 118 12.87 8.31 -18.49
CA ALA A 118 14.19 7.79 -18.85
C ALA A 118 14.15 6.38 -19.46
N CYS A 119 13.05 5.63 -19.35
CA CYS A 119 12.90 4.26 -19.84
C CYS A 119 11.61 4.10 -20.65
N PRO A 120 11.58 4.55 -21.93
CA PRO A 120 10.36 4.47 -22.73
C PRO A 120 9.95 3.05 -23.12
N ASP A 121 10.83 2.05 -22.99
CA ASP A 121 10.65 0.70 -23.55
C ASP A 121 10.23 -0.37 -22.54
N GLY A 122 9.78 0.01 -21.38
CA GLY A 122 9.37 -0.94 -20.36
C GLY A 122 9.94 -0.58 -19.02
N SER A 123 9.11 -0.69 -18.03
CA SER A 123 9.49 -0.28 -16.70
C SER A 123 10.13 -1.42 -15.95
N ASP A 124 11.35 -1.29 -15.58
CA ASP A 124 11.95 -2.08 -14.50
C ASP A 124 11.43 -1.59 -13.14
N ILE A 125 10.11 -1.35 -13.03
CA ILE A 125 9.52 -0.84 -11.78
C ILE A 125 8.82 -1.99 -11.04
N HIS A 126 9.32 -2.30 -9.85
CA HIS A 126 8.65 -3.15 -8.90
C HIS A 126 7.60 -2.32 -8.12
N VAL A 127 6.34 -2.56 -8.36
CA VAL A 127 5.26 -1.89 -7.63
C VAL A 127 4.85 -2.70 -6.41
N VAL A 128 4.78 -2.04 -5.25
CA VAL A 128 4.39 -2.65 -3.96
C VAL A 128 3.14 -1.94 -3.45
N GLY A 129 2.05 -2.67 -3.27
CA GLY A 129 0.79 -2.12 -2.75
C GLY A 129 0.41 -2.74 -1.41
N HIS A 130 0.16 -1.89 -0.40
CA HIS A 130 -0.30 -2.33 0.92
C HIS A 130 -1.79 -2.05 1.12
N SER A 131 -2.56 -3.05 1.59
CA SER A 131 -3.95 -2.88 1.99
C SER A 131 -4.80 -2.26 0.85
N PHE A 132 -5.39 -1.08 1.03
CA PHE A 132 -6.07 -0.33 -0.03
C PHE A 132 -5.18 -0.10 -1.26
N GLY A 133 -3.89 0.17 -1.04
CA GLY A 133 -2.90 0.26 -2.11
C GLY A 133 -2.83 -1.02 -2.95
N SER A 134 -3.14 -2.19 -2.38
CA SER A 134 -3.20 -3.45 -3.13
C SER A 134 -4.36 -3.49 -4.13
N ILE A 135 -5.51 -2.88 -3.80
CA ILE A 135 -6.64 -2.76 -4.74
C ILE A 135 -6.22 -1.88 -5.92
N VAL A 136 -5.62 -0.72 -5.63
CA VAL A 136 -5.19 0.24 -6.66
C VAL A 136 -4.13 -0.37 -7.58
N THR A 137 -3.11 -1.02 -7.01
CA THR A 137 -2.01 -1.60 -7.79
C THR A 137 -2.40 -2.86 -8.54
N ALA A 138 -3.28 -3.71 -7.99
CA ALA A 138 -3.82 -4.87 -8.71
C ALA A 138 -4.71 -4.44 -9.88
N ALA A 139 -5.57 -3.44 -9.68
CA ALA A 139 -6.38 -2.86 -10.75
C ALA A 139 -5.49 -2.24 -11.85
N TYR A 140 -4.46 -1.50 -11.44
CA TYR A 140 -3.48 -0.91 -12.35
C TYR A 140 -2.76 -1.98 -13.18
N ALA A 141 -2.22 -3.01 -12.54
CA ALA A 141 -1.50 -4.09 -13.23
C ALA A 141 -2.37 -4.87 -14.21
N ALA A 142 -3.67 -4.99 -13.92
CA ALA A 142 -4.64 -5.62 -14.82
C ALA A 142 -5.04 -4.75 -16.01
N GLU A 143 -4.98 -3.42 -15.87
CA GLU A 143 -5.36 -2.44 -16.90
C GLU A 143 -4.17 -2.01 -17.76
N TYR A 144 -2.97 -1.93 -17.17
CA TYR A 144 -1.73 -1.44 -17.78
C TYR A 144 -0.59 -2.48 -17.65
N PRO A 145 -0.63 -3.61 -18.36
CA PRO A 145 0.29 -4.73 -18.14
C PRO A 145 1.75 -4.44 -18.49
N HIS A 146 2.01 -3.36 -19.23
CA HIS A 146 3.37 -2.92 -19.59
C HIS A 146 3.87 -1.76 -18.75
N GLY A 147 3.15 -1.36 -17.71
CA GLY A 147 3.49 -0.22 -16.86
C GLY A 147 4.32 -0.58 -15.62
N LEU A 148 4.63 -1.86 -15.42
CA LEU A 148 5.41 -2.36 -14.29
C LEU A 148 6.07 -3.69 -14.66
N ASP A 149 7.18 -4.02 -14.01
CA ASP A 149 7.89 -5.27 -14.19
C ASP A 149 7.31 -6.40 -13.31
N ARG A 150 7.03 -6.08 -12.05
CA ARG A 150 6.50 -7.02 -11.06
C ARG A 150 5.66 -6.33 -10.01
N LEU A 151 4.83 -7.10 -9.31
CA LEU A 151 3.89 -6.60 -8.31
C LEU A 151 4.02 -7.35 -6.99
N THR A 152 4.24 -6.63 -5.88
CA THR A 152 4.07 -7.19 -4.53
C THR A 152 2.82 -6.61 -3.86
N LEU A 153 2.00 -7.49 -3.31
CA LEU A 153 0.78 -7.15 -2.56
C LEU A 153 0.97 -7.52 -1.09
N ILE A 154 1.05 -6.51 -0.23
CA ILE A 154 1.15 -6.69 1.23
C ILE A 154 -0.24 -6.62 1.82
N ASN A 155 -0.67 -7.70 2.49
CA ASN A 155 -2.02 -7.85 3.04
C ASN A 155 -3.10 -7.38 2.05
N PRO A 156 -3.20 -8.04 0.87
CA PRO A 156 -4.16 -7.63 -0.14
C PRO A 156 -5.59 -7.76 0.36
N ILE A 157 -6.42 -6.80 0.01
CA ILE A 157 -7.86 -6.88 0.25
C ILE A 157 -8.45 -7.90 -0.73
N SER A 158 -8.59 -9.14 -0.26
CA SER A 158 -8.99 -10.30 -1.06
C SER A 158 -10.47 -10.67 -0.96
N GLU A 159 -11.22 -10.01 -0.06
CA GLU A 159 -12.67 -10.23 0.09
C GLU A 159 -13.42 -8.90 0.23
N PRO A 160 -14.71 -8.86 -0.20
CA PRO A 160 -15.53 -7.66 -0.05
C PRO A 160 -15.74 -7.29 1.43
N ALA A 161 -15.41 -6.05 1.80
CA ALA A 161 -15.42 -5.60 3.19
C ALA A 161 -16.79 -5.77 3.90
N LEU A 162 -17.91 -5.63 3.19
CA LEU A 162 -19.26 -5.70 3.77
C LEU A 162 -19.86 -7.12 3.80
N GLU A 163 -19.26 -8.07 3.09
CA GLU A 163 -19.75 -9.45 2.94
C GLU A 163 -18.78 -10.46 3.57
N GLY A 164 -17.52 -10.05 3.79
CA GLY A 164 -16.44 -10.90 4.28
C GLY A 164 -16.55 -11.26 5.77
N SER A 165 -15.46 -11.81 6.28
CA SER A 165 -15.31 -12.31 7.65
C SER A 165 -15.56 -11.21 8.70
N GLN A 166 -15.21 -9.96 8.39
CA GLN A 166 -15.32 -8.80 9.28
C GLN A 166 -16.54 -7.91 9.01
N LYS A 167 -17.60 -8.45 8.41
CA LYS A 167 -18.82 -7.70 8.03
C LYS A 167 -19.42 -6.84 9.13
N ILE A 168 -19.31 -7.24 10.41
CA ILE A 168 -19.86 -6.46 11.54
C ILE A 168 -19.00 -5.22 11.79
N ALA A 169 -17.68 -5.37 11.84
CA ALA A 169 -16.75 -4.25 12.00
C ALA A 169 -16.83 -3.30 10.80
N SER A 170 -16.91 -3.84 9.59
CA SER A 170 -17.07 -3.07 8.35
C SER A 170 -18.39 -2.29 8.30
N ARG A 171 -19.50 -2.87 8.82
CA ARG A 171 -20.78 -2.15 8.95
C ARG A 171 -20.71 -1.04 9.99
N ALA A 172 -20.02 -1.26 11.10
CA ALA A 172 -19.78 -0.21 12.10
C ALA A 172 -18.94 0.94 11.51
N ALA A 173 -17.88 0.61 10.77
CA ALA A 173 -17.09 1.59 10.02
C ALA A 173 -17.96 2.34 8.99
N SER A 174 -18.78 1.63 8.21
CA SER A 174 -19.70 2.25 7.25
C SER A 174 -20.68 3.21 7.92
N PHE A 175 -21.20 2.83 9.08
CA PHE A 175 -22.06 3.72 9.86
C PHE A 175 -21.32 4.99 10.28
N TYR A 176 -20.08 4.85 10.79
CA TYR A 176 -19.24 5.98 11.15
C TYR A 176 -19.00 6.94 9.97
N TYR A 177 -18.64 6.43 8.79
CA TYR A 177 -18.42 7.25 7.59
C TYR A 177 -19.74 7.90 7.11
N ARG A 178 -20.88 7.19 7.18
CA ARG A 178 -22.20 7.74 6.84
C ARG A 178 -22.61 8.88 7.77
N VAL A 179 -22.35 8.75 9.09
CA VAL A 179 -22.58 9.84 10.05
C VAL A 179 -21.68 11.03 9.73
N GLY A 180 -20.38 10.78 9.45
CA GLY A 180 -19.45 11.82 9.02
C GLY A 180 -19.88 12.54 7.75
N ALA A 181 -20.51 11.82 6.81
CA ALA A 181 -21.07 12.38 5.59
C ALA A 181 -22.35 13.20 5.81
N ALA A 182 -23.26 12.71 6.67
CA ALA A 182 -24.57 13.32 6.91
C ALA A 182 -24.53 14.59 7.77
N LEU A 183 -23.53 14.71 8.65
CA LEU A 183 -23.37 15.89 9.49
C LEU A 183 -22.95 17.13 8.67
N PRO A 184 -23.29 18.36 9.15
CA PRO A 184 -22.68 19.57 8.60
C PRO A 184 -21.15 19.46 8.60
N GLU A 185 -20.48 20.03 7.57
CA GLU A 185 -19.04 19.85 7.37
C GLU A 185 -18.20 20.19 8.60
N ARG A 186 -18.55 21.28 9.30
CA ARG A 186 -17.93 21.70 10.55
C ARG A 186 -17.93 20.67 11.69
N LEU A 187 -18.81 19.67 11.62
CA LEU A 187 -18.92 18.58 12.60
C LEU A 187 -18.45 17.24 12.01
N GLY A 188 -18.81 16.97 10.76
CA GLY A 188 -18.49 15.71 10.09
C GLY A 188 -17.01 15.57 9.78
N TYR A 189 -16.34 16.63 9.33
CA TYR A 189 -14.92 16.58 9.03
C TYR A 189 -14.04 16.34 10.29
N PRO A 190 -14.22 17.06 11.40
CA PRO A 190 -13.53 16.74 12.65
C PRO A 190 -13.85 15.34 13.20
N LEU A 191 -15.11 14.88 13.04
CA LEU A 191 -15.47 13.51 13.44
C LEU A 191 -14.62 12.48 12.69
N LEU A 192 -14.50 12.59 11.37
CA LEU A 192 -13.71 11.68 10.54
C LEU A 192 -12.20 11.73 10.87
N ARG A 193 -11.71 12.80 11.49
CA ARG A 193 -10.33 12.96 11.99
C ARG A 193 -10.18 12.64 13.49
N SER A 194 -11.18 12.01 14.10
CA SER A 194 -11.16 11.72 15.53
C SER A 194 -9.97 10.84 15.92
N GLN A 195 -9.11 11.38 16.76
CA GLN A 195 -7.95 10.67 17.32
C GLN A 195 -8.36 9.46 18.18
N LEU A 196 -9.52 9.55 18.84
CA LEU A 196 -10.06 8.43 19.60
C LEU A 196 -10.41 7.24 18.68
N ILE A 197 -11.10 7.51 17.58
CA ILE A 197 -11.46 6.46 16.59
C ILE A 197 -10.17 5.90 15.95
N THR A 198 -9.23 6.76 15.57
CA THR A 198 -7.92 6.34 15.07
C THR A 198 -7.23 5.41 16.04
N ARG A 199 -7.18 5.76 17.33
CA ARG A 199 -6.55 4.92 18.36
C ARG A 199 -7.27 3.58 18.53
N VAL A 200 -8.60 3.57 18.58
CA VAL A 200 -9.36 2.32 18.70
C VAL A 200 -9.10 1.41 17.51
N THR A 201 -9.12 1.96 16.29
CA THR A 201 -8.80 1.20 15.09
C THR A 201 -7.37 0.66 15.11
N SER A 202 -6.41 1.48 15.51
CA SER A 202 -5.00 1.10 15.67
C SER A 202 -4.85 -0.09 16.63
N GLU A 203 -5.46 0.01 17.82
CA GLU A 203 -5.41 -1.06 18.83
C GLU A 203 -6.03 -2.38 18.36
N LEU A 204 -7.07 -2.34 17.52
CA LEU A 204 -7.71 -3.53 16.96
C LEU A 204 -6.84 -4.19 15.87
N MET A 205 -6.08 -3.41 15.10
CA MET A 205 -5.25 -3.92 14.01
C MET A 205 -3.90 -4.47 14.48
N MET A 206 -3.40 -4.07 15.65
CA MET A 206 -2.12 -4.52 16.20
C MET A 206 -2.22 -5.92 16.80
N ARG A 207 -1.21 -6.75 16.54
CA ARG A 207 -1.02 -8.07 17.19
C ARG A 207 0.12 -8.04 18.20
N THR A 208 1.10 -7.19 18.00
CA THR A 208 2.22 -7.06 18.95
C THR A 208 1.74 -6.79 20.37
N ARG A 209 2.36 -7.46 21.35
CA ARG A 209 2.15 -7.23 22.78
C ARG A 209 3.24 -6.36 23.41
N GLU A 210 4.27 -6.04 22.63
CA GLU A 210 5.41 -5.24 23.07
C GLU A 210 4.97 -3.77 23.30
N PRO A 211 5.06 -3.23 24.54
CA PRO A 211 4.50 -1.92 24.85
C PRO A 211 5.16 -0.75 24.10
N ALA A 212 6.43 -0.85 23.76
CA ALA A 212 7.14 0.20 23.03
C ALA A 212 6.67 0.24 21.57
N MET A 213 6.50 -0.92 20.92
CA MET A 213 5.98 -1.02 19.55
C MET A 213 4.53 -0.53 19.47
N ARG A 214 3.66 -0.91 20.44
CA ARG A 214 2.29 -0.39 20.50
C ARG A 214 2.22 1.12 20.63
N ARG A 215 3.08 1.72 21.47
CA ARG A 215 3.19 3.19 21.57
C ARG A 215 3.68 3.81 20.24
N PHE A 216 4.67 3.19 19.62
CA PHE A 216 5.20 3.65 18.34
C PHE A 216 4.10 3.66 17.27
N ILE A 217 3.39 2.55 17.05
CA ILE A 217 2.31 2.44 16.07
C ILE A 217 1.19 3.46 16.36
N ASN A 218 0.77 3.59 17.63
CA ASN A 218 -0.24 4.58 18.00
C ASN A 218 0.21 6.01 17.72
N ASN A 219 1.50 6.33 17.91
CA ASN A 219 2.04 7.65 17.61
C ASN A 219 2.09 7.89 16.08
N GLN A 220 2.49 6.89 15.29
CA GLN A 220 2.45 6.96 13.82
C GLN A 220 1.03 7.21 13.32
N HIS A 221 0.07 6.42 13.77
CA HIS A 221 -1.33 6.60 13.38
C HIS A 221 -1.91 7.95 13.86
N ALA A 222 -1.58 8.38 15.08
CA ALA A 222 -2.02 9.69 15.58
C ALA A 222 -1.46 10.85 14.74
N ALA A 223 -0.22 10.72 14.26
CA ALA A 223 0.43 11.76 13.46
C ALA A 223 -0.08 11.79 12.01
N TYR A 224 -0.30 10.63 11.40
CA TYR A 224 -0.44 10.54 9.94
C TYR A 224 -1.78 9.99 9.46
N PHE A 225 -2.45 9.09 10.20
CA PHE A 225 -3.66 8.39 9.75
C PHE A 225 -4.91 9.27 9.60
N GLY A 226 -4.87 10.51 10.03
CA GLY A 226 -5.92 11.52 9.86
C GLY A 226 -5.56 12.61 8.85
N SER A 227 -4.44 12.46 8.13
CA SER A 227 -3.94 13.44 7.17
C SER A 227 -4.60 13.25 5.81
N PHE A 228 -5.82 13.76 5.64
CA PHE A 228 -6.52 13.78 4.36
C PHE A 228 -7.02 15.19 4.03
N GLY A 229 -7.00 15.53 2.73
CA GLY A 229 -7.22 16.87 2.22
C GLY A 229 -8.64 17.39 2.46
N SER A 230 -9.66 16.56 2.21
CA SER A 230 -11.06 16.97 2.34
C SER A 230 -11.95 15.86 2.87
N ARG A 231 -13.13 16.25 3.40
CA ARG A 231 -14.19 15.32 3.77
C ARG A 231 -14.67 14.53 2.55
N LYS A 232 -14.83 15.22 1.41
CA LYS A 232 -15.28 14.59 0.16
C LYS A 232 -14.29 13.51 -0.29
N GLY A 233 -13.00 13.83 -0.33
CA GLY A 233 -11.94 12.90 -0.76
C GLY A 233 -11.92 11.63 0.07
N VAL A 234 -11.89 11.74 1.41
CA VAL A 234 -11.85 10.55 2.27
C VAL A 234 -13.11 9.71 2.19
N LEU A 235 -14.30 10.31 1.99
CA LEU A 235 -15.54 9.56 1.82
C LEU A 235 -15.56 8.81 0.49
N GLN A 236 -15.12 9.42 -0.60
CA GLN A 236 -15.01 8.77 -1.90
C GLN A 236 -13.97 7.64 -1.88
N ALA A 237 -12.81 7.86 -1.27
CA ALA A 237 -11.81 6.82 -1.08
C ALA A 237 -12.33 5.65 -0.23
N TYR A 238 -13.13 5.95 0.80
CA TYR A 238 -13.79 4.92 1.59
C TYR A 238 -14.74 4.07 0.74
N GLU A 239 -15.59 4.69 -0.09
CA GLU A 239 -16.47 3.94 -1.00
C GLU A 239 -15.67 3.03 -1.94
N VAL A 240 -14.55 3.48 -2.49
CA VAL A 240 -13.65 2.64 -3.31
C VAL A 240 -13.11 1.47 -2.47
N SER A 241 -12.67 1.73 -1.23
CA SER A 241 -12.05 0.71 -0.36
C SER A 241 -12.99 -0.42 0.06
N ILE A 242 -14.30 -0.19 0.04
CA ILE A 242 -15.30 -1.21 0.43
C ILE A 242 -16.04 -1.83 -0.76
N SER A 243 -15.92 -1.25 -1.97
CA SER A 243 -16.64 -1.69 -3.17
C SER A 243 -15.79 -2.50 -4.14
N ALA A 244 -14.48 -2.59 -3.95
CA ALA A 244 -13.56 -3.30 -4.82
C ALA A 244 -12.59 -4.17 -3.99
N THR A 245 -12.05 -5.22 -4.62
CA THR A 245 -11.04 -6.10 -4.04
C THR A 245 -9.88 -6.28 -5.00
N ALA A 246 -8.68 -6.57 -4.48
CA ALA A 246 -7.55 -6.95 -5.32
C ALA A 246 -7.78 -8.27 -6.05
N ALA A 247 -8.58 -9.17 -5.45
CA ALA A 247 -8.90 -10.49 -6.04
C ALA A 247 -9.66 -10.40 -7.37
N GLU A 248 -10.48 -9.36 -7.57
CA GLU A 248 -11.23 -9.14 -8.83
C GLU A 248 -10.31 -8.96 -10.05
N PHE A 249 -9.09 -8.50 -9.81
CA PHE A 249 -8.12 -8.18 -10.85
C PHE A 249 -7.13 -9.32 -11.10
N ALA A 250 -6.95 -10.22 -10.12
CA ALA A 250 -5.97 -11.30 -10.16
C ALA A 250 -5.93 -12.08 -11.50
N PRO A 251 -7.06 -12.51 -12.10
CA PRO A 251 -7.04 -13.25 -13.36
C PRO A 251 -6.51 -12.48 -14.58
N ARG A 252 -6.41 -11.15 -14.49
CA ARG A 252 -6.04 -10.26 -15.60
C ARG A 252 -4.63 -9.67 -15.47
N ILE A 253 -3.97 -9.83 -14.32
CA ILE A 253 -2.60 -9.36 -14.13
C ILE A 253 -1.67 -10.19 -15.01
N GLN A 254 -0.71 -9.58 -15.69
CA GLN A 254 0.17 -10.26 -16.65
C GLN A 254 1.65 -10.27 -16.22
N VAL A 255 1.97 -9.69 -15.09
CA VAL A 255 3.33 -9.64 -14.52
C VAL A 255 3.48 -10.64 -13.37
N PRO A 256 4.72 -10.98 -12.96
CA PRO A 256 4.97 -11.74 -11.73
C PRO A 256 4.34 -11.07 -10.51
N VAL A 257 3.73 -11.89 -9.62
CA VAL A 257 3.06 -11.39 -8.42
C VAL A 257 3.57 -12.09 -7.16
N GLN A 258 3.99 -11.29 -6.19
CA GLN A 258 4.22 -11.75 -4.82
C GLN A 258 3.09 -11.31 -3.92
N MET A 259 2.61 -12.20 -3.05
CA MET A 259 1.65 -11.88 -1.99
C MET A 259 2.30 -12.11 -0.63
N LEU A 260 2.38 -11.07 0.19
CA LEU A 260 2.78 -11.15 1.60
C LEU A 260 1.51 -11.07 2.45
N VAL A 261 1.18 -12.15 3.13
CA VAL A 261 -0.11 -12.31 3.82
C VAL A 261 0.14 -12.59 5.30
N ALA A 262 -0.43 -11.77 6.17
CA ALA A 262 -0.40 -12.00 7.59
C ALA A 262 -1.35 -13.13 7.99
N GLU A 263 -0.89 -14.03 8.88
CA GLU A 263 -1.69 -15.16 9.36
C GLU A 263 -2.94 -14.69 10.13
N ASP A 264 -2.79 -13.60 10.90
CA ASP A 264 -3.84 -13.04 11.77
C ASP A 264 -4.45 -11.75 11.19
N ASP A 265 -4.49 -11.60 9.85
CA ASP A 265 -5.12 -10.43 9.24
C ASP A 265 -6.64 -10.44 9.42
N ASP A 266 -7.17 -9.33 9.92
CA ASP A 266 -8.61 -9.15 10.13
C ASP A 266 -9.35 -8.59 8.90
N LEU A 267 -8.64 -8.00 7.92
CA LEU A 267 -9.23 -7.36 6.75
C LEU A 267 -9.24 -8.23 5.49
N GLY A 268 -8.44 -9.31 5.50
CA GLY A 268 -8.41 -10.33 4.47
C GLY A 268 -7.95 -11.62 5.09
N THR A 269 -8.78 -12.67 5.03
CA THR A 269 -8.40 -13.95 5.65
C THR A 269 -7.33 -14.67 4.84
N PRO A 270 -6.46 -15.49 5.48
CA PRO A 270 -5.55 -16.37 4.75
C PRO A 270 -6.26 -17.26 3.72
N GLN A 271 -7.51 -17.65 3.97
CA GLN A 271 -8.29 -18.45 3.05
C GLN A 271 -8.66 -17.68 1.78
N THR A 272 -9.15 -16.45 1.91
CA THR A 272 -9.50 -15.61 0.74
C THR A 272 -8.26 -15.16 -0.02
N ALA A 273 -7.15 -14.91 0.68
CA ALA A 273 -5.85 -14.64 0.06
C ALA A 273 -5.34 -15.85 -0.75
N ARG A 274 -5.48 -17.08 -0.23
CA ARG A 274 -5.14 -18.30 -1.00
C ARG A 274 -6.03 -18.49 -2.22
N ALA A 275 -7.32 -18.16 -2.13
CA ALA A 275 -8.23 -18.21 -3.28
C ALA A 275 -7.81 -17.19 -4.36
N MET A 276 -7.42 -15.98 -3.96
CA MET A 276 -6.85 -14.99 -4.87
C MET A 276 -5.55 -15.48 -5.51
N PHE A 277 -4.66 -16.09 -4.73
CA PHE A 277 -3.42 -16.66 -5.22
C PHE A 277 -3.65 -17.78 -6.23
N ALA A 278 -4.59 -18.67 -5.98
CA ALA A 278 -4.98 -19.71 -6.93
C ALA A 278 -5.51 -19.13 -8.26
N ALA A 279 -6.16 -17.97 -8.22
CA ALA A 279 -6.59 -17.27 -9.44
C ALA A 279 -5.40 -16.66 -10.20
N LEU A 280 -4.33 -16.27 -9.51
CA LEU A 280 -3.06 -15.84 -10.12
C LEU A 280 -2.36 -17.03 -10.79
N GLU A 281 -2.22 -18.16 -10.11
CA GLU A 281 -1.61 -19.39 -10.66
C GLU A 281 -2.39 -19.94 -11.85
N GLY A 282 -3.71 -19.78 -11.87
CA GLY A 282 -4.60 -20.25 -12.94
C GLY A 282 -4.57 -19.43 -14.22
N ARG A 283 -3.73 -18.41 -14.34
CA ARG A 283 -3.62 -17.58 -15.55
C ARG A 283 -2.99 -18.37 -16.71
N PRO A 284 -3.41 -18.12 -17.96
CA PRO A 284 -2.86 -18.80 -19.14
C PRO A 284 -1.34 -18.64 -19.31
N HIS A 285 -0.83 -17.50 -18.88
CA HIS A 285 0.60 -17.17 -18.83
C HIS A 285 0.93 -16.69 -17.44
N SER A 286 1.30 -17.63 -16.56
CA SER A 286 1.75 -17.34 -15.20
C SER A 286 3.26 -17.05 -15.24
N PRO A 287 3.69 -15.77 -15.15
CA PRO A 287 5.11 -15.43 -15.28
C PRO A 287 5.93 -15.72 -14.02
N GLY A 288 5.26 -16.09 -12.94
CA GLY A 288 5.88 -16.40 -11.64
C GLY A 288 5.08 -15.78 -10.49
N GLU A 289 4.72 -16.61 -9.51
CA GLU A 289 3.99 -16.19 -8.32
C GLU A 289 4.69 -16.66 -7.06
N ARG A 290 4.60 -15.84 -6.02
CA ARG A 290 5.06 -16.15 -4.68
C ARG A 290 3.97 -15.87 -3.67
N PHE A 291 3.74 -16.80 -2.77
CA PHE A 291 2.81 -16.65 -1.66
C PHE A 291 3.57 -16.87 -0.35
N GLU A 292 3.72 -15.80 0.41
CA GLU A 292 4.42 -15.82 1.68
C GLU A 292 3.45 -15.51 2.82
N MET A 293 3.24 -16.49 3.69
CA MET A 293 2.47 -16.28 4.91
C MET A 293 3.39 -15.91 6.05
N ILE A 294 3.16 -14.75 6.65
CA ILE A 294 3.92 -14.26 7.80
C ILE A 294 3.12 -14.61 9.06
N PRO A 295 3.62 -15.52 9.90
CA PRO A 295 2.93 -15.98 11.10
C PRO A 295 2.93 -14.92 12.21
N GLU A 296 1.97 -15.02 13.13
CA GLU A 296 1.88 -14.23 14.36
C GLU A 296 1.78 -12.71 14.15
N VAL A 297 1.40 -12.26 12.95
CA VAL A 297 1.24 -10.83 12.61
C VAL A 297 -0.14 -10.58 12.02
N GLY A 298 -0.68 -9.38 12.24
CA GLY A 298 -1.95 -8.93 11.68
C GLY A 298 -1.77 -8.00 10.48
N HIS A 299 -2.74 -7.12 10.28
CA HIS A 299 -2.78 -6.22 9.12
C HIS A 299 -1.58 -5.26 9.02
N LEU A 300 -0.86 -5.04 10.12
CA LEU A 300 0.21 -4.04 10.22
C LEU A 300 1.62 -4.63 9.98
N ILE A 301 1.79 -5.53 9.00
CA ILE A 301 3.09 -6.12 8.60
C ILE A 301 4.19 -5.04 8.50
N HIS A 302 3.87 -3.91 7.90
CA HIS A 302 4.81 -2.81 7.66
C HIS A 302 5.35 -2.13 8.93
N TYR A 303 4.69 -2.35 10.08
CA TYR A 303 5.16 -1.91 11.38
C TYR A 303 5.67 -3.06 12.24
N GLU A 304 4.99 -4.20 12.22
CA GLU A 304 5.25 -5.29 13.16
C GLU A 304 6.37 -6.23 12.69
N THR A 305 6.56 -6.37 11.37
CA THR A 305 7.57 -7.25 10.76
C THR A 305 8.22 -6.63 9.50
N PRO A 306 8.66 -5.36 9.55
CA PRO A 306 9.15 -4.65 8.37
C PRO A 306 10.41 -5.29 7.76
N THR A 307 11.32 -5.85 8.55
CA THR A 307 12.53 -6.50 8.04
C THR A 307 12.20 -7.79 7.29
N VAL A 308 11.24 -8.58 7.79
CA VAL A 308 10.77 -9.79 7.09
C VAL A 308 10.14 -9.40 5.76
N ALA A 309 9.24 -8.42 5.76
CA ALA A 309 8.59 -7.95 4.55
C ALA A 309 9.59 -7.40 3.52
N ALA A 310 10.52 -6.55 3.96
CA ALA A 310 11.55 -5.99 3.09
C ALA A 310 12.50 -7.08 2.54
N GLY A 311 12.86 -8.10 3.33
CA GLY A 311 13.65 -9.23 2.88
C GLY A 311 12.98 -9.99 1.73
N LEU A 312 11.70 -10.33 1.91
CA LEU A 312 10.91 -11.03 0.89
C LEU A 312 10.72 -10.17 -0.38
N ILE A 313 10.50 -8.86 -0.23
CA ILE A 313 10.42 -7.93 -1.37
C ILE A 313 11.76 -7.86 -2.10
N ALA A 314 12.87 -7.75 -1.37
CA ALA A 314 14.22 -7.69 -1.96
C ALA A 314 14.57 -8.95 -2.74
N GLU A 315 14.26 -10.13 -2.18
CA GLU A 315 14.44 -11.41 -2.88
C GLU A 315 13.64 -11.45 -4.18
N PHE A 316 12.36 -11.08 -4.13
CA PHE A 316 11.49 -11.05 -5.30
C PHE A 316 11.91 -10.00 -6.34
N THR A 317 12.50 -8.88 -5.91
CA THR A 317 13.04 -7.84 -6.79
C THR A 317 14.17 -8.35 -7.68
N HIS A 318 14.99 -9.28 -7.17
CA HIS A 318 16.14 -9.87 -7.90
C HIS A 318 15.81 -11.18 -8.62
N GLU A 319 14.60 -11.70 -8.48
CA GLU A 319 14.24 -12.96 -9.10
C GLU A 319 14.12 -12.81 -10.61
N ASP A 320 14.84 -13.65 -11.37
CA ASP A 320 14.75 -13.68 -12.82
C ASP A 320 13.55 -14.54 -13.25
N PHE A 321 12.54 -13.89 -13.80
CA PHE A 321 11.40 -14.54 -14.43
C PHE A 321 11.64 -14.60 -15.94
N THR A 322 12.58 -15.45 -16.36
CA THR A 322 12.75 -15.74 -17.79
C THR A 322 11.56 -16.57 -18.29
N VAL A 323 10.77 -15.99 -19.20
CA VAL A 323 9.70 -16.65 -19.94
C VAL A 323 10.30 -17.52 -21.05
#